data_d6dda9f829f1da4776388179632e740c
#
_entry.id   d6dda9f829f1da4776388179632e740c
#
_cell.length_a   1.000
_cell.length_b   1.000
_cell.length_c   1.000
_cell.angle_alpha   90.00
_cell.angle_beta   90.00
_cell.angle_gamma   90.00
#
_symmetry.space_group_name_H-M   'P 1'
#
loop_
_entity.id
_entity.type
_entity.pdbx_description
1 polymer ?
#
loop_
_entity_poly.entity_id
_entity_poly.type
_entity_poly.pdbx_seq_one_letter_code
_entity_poly.pdbx_strand_id
1 'polypeptide(L)'
;MLTDYSNNRVVPSFDGAITGKWYGIARHKACSFIKVIDSFVFISLKNNSVIEMTLVSFDVFNRKKISSFCGRVVAKTNDSCLVVAKGLLRKRIIMLGIDAHGFLYFSGRNSVKKQLFSKKIPVSKADVDGALLGLSLDKASFLYNVCNVV
;
A
#
# COMPACT_ATOMS: atom_id res chain seq x y z
N MET A 1 5.61 9.16 15.21
CA MET A 1 6.24 10.47 15.12
C MET A 1 7.18 10.52 13.94
N LEU A 2 7.31 11.68 13.36
CA LEU A 2 8.28 11.89 12.33
C LEU A 2 9.69 11.61 12.81
N THR A 3 10.52 11.16 11.89
CA THR A 3 11.94 11.03 12.11
C THR A 3 12.51 12.34 12.64
N ASP A 4 13.36 12.23 13.62
CA ASP A 4 14.06 13.39 14.16
C ASP A 4 15.11 13.89 13.16
N TYR A 5 14.77 14.94 12.44
CA TYR A 5 15.66 15.50 11.44
C TYR A 5 16.84 16.26 12.04
N SER A 6 16.80 16.57 13.34
CA SER A 6 17.90 17.27 13.99
C SER A 6 19.17 16.43 14.04
N ASN A 7 19.07 15.11 13.89
CA ASN A 7 20.21 14.21 13.88
C ASN A 7 20.97 14.18 12.56
N ASN A 8 20.47 14.79 11.51
CA ASN A 8 21.09 14.78 10.18
C ASN A 8 21.49 13.38 9.70
N ARG A 9 20.77 12.38 10.13
CA ARG A 9 21.05 11.01 9.70
C ARG A 9 20.57 10.82 8.29
N VAL A 10 21.39 10.09 7.52
CA VAL A 10 20.97 9.60 6.21
C VAL A 10 20.06 8.39 6.42
N VAL A 11 18.90 8.61 6.99
CA VAL A 11 17.86 7.61 7.09
C VAL A 11 16.79 7.99 6.07
N PRO A 12 16.42 7.09 5.15
CA PRO A 12 15.33 7.38 4.23
C PRO A 12 14.10 7.77 5.03
N SER A 13 13.54 8.92 4.76
CA SER A 13 12.26 9.28 5.36
C SER A 13 11.18 8.31 4.86
N PHE A 14 10.14 8.13 5.63
CA PHE A 14 8.99 7.34 5.19
C PHE A 14 8.50 7.83 3.82
N ASP A 15 8.45 9.13 3.62
CA ASP A 15 8.00 9.74 2.36
C ASP A 15 8.84 9.29 1.18
N GLY A 16 10.16 9.29 1.31
CA GLY A 16 11.05 8.78 0.26
C GLY A 16 10.91 7.28 0.06
N ALA A 17 10.67 6.54 1.12
CA ALA A 17 10.54 5.09 1.05
C ALA A 17 9.29 4.64 0.28
N ILE A 18 8.20 5.41 0.33
CA ILE A 18 6.94 5.02 -0.31
C ILE A 18 6.83 5.47 -1.77
N THR A 19 7.66 6.40 -2.24
CA THR A 19 7.58 6.88 -3.62
C THR A 19 8.04 5.82 -4.61
N GLY A 20 7.44 5.85 -5.81
CA GLY A 20 7.81 4.96 -6.90
C GLY A 20 6.73 3.95 -7.23
N LYS A 21 7.14 2.90 -7.95
CA LYS A 21 6.25 1.84 -8.40
C LYS A 21 6.34 0.64 -7.47
N TRP A 22 5.16 0.15 -7.09
CA TRP A 22 5.00 -1.02 -6.24
C TRP A 22 4.12 -2.04 -6.93
N TYR A 23 4.51 -3.31 -6.85
CA TYR A 23 3.80 -4.42 -7.48
C TYR A 23 2.92 -5.14 -6.48
N GLY A 24 1.68 -5.43 -6.85
CA GLY A 24 0.74 -6.15 -5.99
C GLY A 24 1.24 -7.55 -5.66
N ILE A 25 1.19 -7.93 -4.39
CA ILE A 25 1.60 -9.27 -3.93
C ILE A 25 0.47 -10.00 -3.19
N ALA A 26 -0.40 -9.28 -2.50
CA ALA A 26 -1.54 -9.88 -1.80
C ALA A 26 -2.65 -8.87 -1.63
N ARG A 27 -3.88 -9.35 -1.57
CA ARG A 27 -5.05 -8.52 -1.32
C ARG A 27 -6.11 -9.30 -0.58
N HIS A 28 -6.88 -8.61 0.26
CA HIS A 28 -8.01 -9.20 0.93
C HIS A 28 -9.08 -9.62 -0.08
N LYS A 29 -9.69 -10.78 0.11
CA LYS A 29 -10.71 -11.33 -0.79
C LYS A 29 -11.90 -10.40 -0.98
N ALA A 30 -12.24 -9.60 0.01
CA ALA A 30 -13.37 -8.68 -0.01
C ALA A 30 -13.07 -7.33 -0.67
N CYS A 31 -11.87 -7.10 -1.20
CA CYS A 31 -11.52 -5.83 -1.85
C CYS A 31 -12.23 -5.61 -3.18
N SER A 32 -12.73 -6.65 -3.82
CA SER A 32 -13.37 -6.55 -5.13
C SER A 32 -14.33 -7.72 -5.35
N PHE A 33 -15.45 -7.47 -6.03
CA PHE A 33 -16.36 -8.52 -6.47
C PHE A 33 -15.76 -9.37 -7.60
N ILE A 34 -14.99 -8.73 -8.48
CA ILE A 34 -14.33 -9.41 -9.59
C ILE A 34 -12.88 -9.63 -9.18
N LYS A 35 -12.44 -10.86 -9.32
CA LYS A 35 -11.08 -11.24 -8.94
C LYS A 35 -10.05 -10.45 -9.73
N VAL A 36 -9.17 -9.76 -9.03
CA VAL A 36 -8.02 -9.08 -9.61
C VAL A 36 -6.88 -10.07 -9.69
N ILE A 37 -6.28 -10.21 -10.86
CA ILE A 37 -5.17 -11.12 -11.08
C ILE A 37 -3.81 -10.44 -11.01
N ASP A 38 -3.75 -9.14 -11.24
CA ASP A 38 -2.52 -8.37 -11.15
C ASP A 38 -2.82 -6.91 -10.83
N SER A 39 -1.88 -6.26 -10.18
CA SER A 39 -2.00 -4.84 -9.86
C SER A 39 -0.64 -4.23 -9.60
N PHE A 40 -0.56 -2.92 -9.78
CA PHE A 40 0.58 -2.13 -9.34
C PHE A 40 0.11 -0.73 -8.97
N VAL A 41 0.88 -0.06 -8.16
CA VAL A 41 0.58 1.31 -7.73
C VAL A 41 1.79 2.19 -7.93
N PHE A 42 1.56 3.41 -8.41
CA PHE A 42 2.55 4.48 -8.43
C PHE A 42 2.24 5.46 -7.33
N ILE A 43 3.24 5.81 -6.55
CA ILE A 43 3.11 6.80 -5.48
C ILE A 43 4.11 7.91 -5.73
N SER A 44 3.64 9.14 -5.69
CA SER A 44 4.47 10.33 -5.77
C SER A 44 4.08 11.36 -4.70
N LEU A 45 5.04 12.19 -4.36
CA LEU A 45 4.83 13.32 -3.46
C LEU A 45 4.85 14.60 -4.28
N LYS A 46 3.80 15.41 -4.16
CA LYS A 46 3.79 16.76 -4.77
C LYS A 46 4.59 17.76 -3.95
N ASN A 47 4.48 17.63 -2.64
CA ASN A 47 5.22 18.42 -1.67
C ASN A 47 5.27 17.59 -0.37
N ASN A 48 5.76 18.14 0.71
CA ASN A 48 5.97 17.41 1.96
C ASN A 48 4.68 16.85 2.59
N SER A 49 3.51 17.18 2.08
CA SER A 49 2.26 16.82 2.73
C SER A 49 1.19 16.26 1.79
N VAL A 50 1.44 16.22 0.49
CA VAL A 50 0.45 15.72 -0.49
C VAL A 50 0.98 14.51 -1.21
N ILE A 51 0.22 13.42 -1.16
CA ILE A 51 0.52 12.15 -1.83
C ILE A 51 -0.44 11.96 -3.00
N GLU A 52 0.12 11.57 -4.14
CA GLU A 52 -0.64 11.07 -5.27
C GLU A 52 -0.41 9.59 -5.45
N MET A 53 -1.48 8.84 -5.61
CA MET A 53 -1.44 7.40 -5.87
C MET A 53 -2.24 7.09 -7.12
N THR A 54 -1.68 6.24 -7.97
CA THR A 54 -2.39 5.69 -9.12
C THR A 54 -2.31 4.18 -9.04
N LEU A 55 -3.45 3.55 -8.80
CA LEU A 55 -3.58 2.09 -8.75
C LEU A 55 -4.09 1.59 -10.09
N VAL A 56 -3.35 0.67 -10.68
CA VAL A 56 -3.73 -0.02 -11.91
C VAL A 56 -3.96 -1.48 -11.58
N SER A 57 -5.10 -2.03 -11.98
CA SER A 57 -5.43 -3.42 -11.75
C SER A 57 -5.99 -4.08 -13.00
N PHE A 58 -5.79 -5.39 -13.10
CA PHE A 58 -6.30 -6.24 -14.17
C PHE A 58 -7.11 -7.36 -13.57
N ASP A 59 -8.30 -7.60 -14.08
CA ASP A 59 -9.17 -8.65 -13.58
C ASP A 59 -9.07 -9.93 -14.42
N VAL A 60 -9.82 -10.96 -14.04
CA VAL A 60 -9.83 -12.26 -14.73
C VAL A 60 -10.33 -12.17 -16.18
N PHE A 61 -10.99 -11.10 -16.55
CA PHE A 61 -11.43 -10.83 -17.92
C PHE A 61 -10.44 -9.96 -18.69
N ASN A 62 -9.24 -9.75 -18.14
CA ASN A 62 -8.19 -8.90 -18.69
C ASN A 62 -8.62 -7.44 -18.86
N ARG A 63 -9.55 -6.97 -18.06
CA ARG A 63 -9.99 -5.59 -18.06
C ARG A 63 -9.10 -4.77 -17.13
N LYS A 64 -8.65 -3.62 -17.66
CA LYS A 64 -7.79 -2.69 -16.93
C LYS A 64 -8.65 -1.68 -16.20
N LYS A 65 -8.38 -1.48 -14.91
CA LYS A 65 -9.00 -0.44 -14.11
C LYS A 65 -7.91 0.47 -13.56
N ILE A 66 -8.09 1.78 -13.71
CA ILE A 66 -7.18 2.79 -13.18
C ILE A 66 -7.95 3.61 -12.15
N SER A 67 -7.40 3.70 -10.94
CA SER A 67 -7.94 4.51 -9.86
C SER A 67 -6.88 5.50 -9.41
N SER A 68 -7.23 6.78 -9.38
CA SER A 68 -6.34 7.84 -8.93
C SER A 68 -6.82 8.42 -7.61
N PHE A 69 -5.87 8.78 -6.78
CA PHE A 69 -6.12 9.27 -5.44
C PHE A 69 -5.09 10.35 -5.12
N CYS A 70 -5.56 11.47 -4.59
CA CYS A 70 -4.70 12.56 -4.15
C CYS A 70 -5.16 13.00 -2.77
N GLY A 71 -4.26 13.03 -1.81
CA GLY A 71 -4.63 13.36 -0.45
C GLY A 71 -3.52 14.02 0.34
N ARG A 72 -3.92 14.61 1.46
CA ARG A 72 -3.00 15.26 2.39
C ARG A 72 -2.64 14.31 3.51
N VAL A 73 -1.36 14.25 3.83
CA VAL A 73 -0.88 13.52 4.99
C VAL A 73 -1.23 14.31 6.25
N VAL A 74 -1.99 13.69 7.16
CA VAL A 74 -2.46 14.35 8.39
C VAL A 74 -1.81 13.80 9.64
N ALA A 75 -1.20 12.60 9.57
CA ALA A 75 -0.47 12.01 10.68
C ALA A 75 0.59 11.07 10.13
N LYS A 76 1.74 11.03 10.77
CA LYS A 76 2.86 10.16 10.40
C LYS A 76 3.46 9.48 11.62
N THR A 77 3.92 8.24 11.40
CA THR A 77 4.86 7.55 12.28
C THR A 77 6.12 7.23 11.47
N ASN A 78 7.06 6.46 12.03
CA ASN A 78 8.26 6.07 11.31
C ASN A 78 7.98 5.13 10.12
N ASP A 79 6.88 4.41 10.14
CA ASP A 79 6.57 3.35 9.18
C ASP A 79 5.16 3.45 8.59
N SER A 80 4.38 4.47 8.94
CA SER A 80 3.03 4.62 8.43
C SER A 80 2.58 6.08 8.39
N CYS A 81 1.51 6.34 7.65
CA CYS A 81 0.86 7.64 7.64
C CYS A 81 -0.64 7.49 7.40
N LEU A 82 -1.39 8.50 7.82
CA LEU A 82 -2.79 8.66 7.48
C LEU A 82 -2.93 9.75 6.44
N VAL A 83 -3.69 9.46 5.40
CA VAL A 83 -3.91 10.37 4.28
C VAL A 83 -5.40 10.64 4.18
N VAL A 84 -5.76 11.90 4.10
CA VAL A 84 -7.14 12.32 3.89
C VAL A 84 -7.29 12.85 2.48
N ALA A 85 -8.17 12.22 1.71
CA ALA A 85 -8.53 12.69 0.38
C ALA A 85 -9.95 13.22 0.36
N LYS A 86 -10.15 14.27 -0.42
CA LYS A 86 -11.51 14.74 -0.71
C LYS A 86 -12.20 13.77 -1.63
N GLY A 87 -13.29 13.17 -1.13
CA GLY A 87 -14.25 12.48 -1.99
C GLY A 87 -15.33 13.42 -2.45
N LEU A 88 -16.18 12.93 -3.37
CA LEU A 88 -17.27 13.72 -3.94
C LEU A 88 -18.29 14.14 -2.87
N LEU A 89 -18.61 13.23 -1.95
CA LEU A 89 -19.62 13.43 -0.91
C LEU A 89 -19.04 13.46 0.51
N ARG A 90 -17.83 12.93 0.69
CA ARG A 90 -17.19 12.84 2.00
C ARG A 90 -15.69 12.65 1.85
N LYS A 91 -14.97 12.92 2.93
CA LYS A 91 -13.53 12.65 3.00
C LYS A 91 -13.29 11.15 3.14
N ARG A 92 -12.25 10.67 2.47
CA ARG A 92 -11.74 9.30 2.63
C ARG A 92 -10.46 9.35 3.42
N ILE A 93 -10.34 8.45 4.38
CA ILE A 93 -9.12 8.29 5.18
C ILE A 93 -8.48 6.98 4.76
N ILE A 94 -7.23 7.06 4.35
CA ILE A 94 -6.44 5.91 3.95
C ILE A 94 -5.21 5.82 4.83
N MET A 95 -4.91 4.62 5.28
CA MET A 95 -3.69 4.31 6.01
C MET A 95 -2.69 3.66 5.05
N LEU A 96 -1.49 4.21 5.01
CA LEU A 96 -0.35 3.67 4.28
C LEU A 96 0.72 3.27 5.26
N GLY A 97 1.38 2.16 5.03
CA GLY A 97 2.50 1.76 5.87
C GLY A 97 3.46 0.84 5.16
N ILE A 98 4.64 0.67 5.76
CA ILE A 98 5.67 -0.27 5.31
C ILE A 98 5.93 -1.23 6.45
N ASP A 99 5.86 -2.54 6.18
CA ASP A 99 6.09 -3.55 7.19
C ASP A 99 7.58 -3.88 7.37
N ALA A 100 7.88 -4.82 8.26
CA ALA A 100 9.25 -5.23 8.54
C ALA A 100 9.96 -5.87 7.32
N HIS A 101 9.22 -6.37 6.34
CA HIS A 101 9.77 -6.94 5.11
C HIS A 101 10.00 -5.89 4.02
N GLY A 102 9.64 -4.65 4.27
CA GLY A 102 9.69 -3.58 3.28
C GLY A 102 8.50 -3.57 2.33
N PHE A 103 7.43 -4.28 2.62
CA PHE A 103 6.22 -4.29 1.81
C PHE A 103 5.33 -3.10 2.16
N LEU A 104 4.79 -2.46 1.14
CA LEU A 104 3.79 -1.42 1.31
C LEU A 104 2.42 -2.05 1.54
N TYR A 105 1.69 -1.54 2.51
CA TYR A 105 0.29 -1.89 2.67
C TYR A 105 -0.57 -0.63 2.71
N PHE A 106 -1.79 -0.74 2.22
CA PHE A 106 -2.75 0.33 2.41
C PHE A 106 -4.18 -0.22 2.56
N SER A 107 -5.01 0.57 3.22
CA SER A 107 -6.40 0.24 3.46
C SER A 107 -7.15 1.49 3.92
N GLY A 108 -8.46 1.39 4.06
CA GLY A 108 -9.21 2.32 4.89
C GLY A 108 -8.72 2.27 6.33
N ARG A 109 -8.94 3.32 7.08
CA ARG A 109 -8.53 3.40 8.47
C ARG A 109 -9.14 2.24 9.27
N ASN A 110 -8.29 1.55 10.04
CA ASN A 110 -8.68 0.40 10.87
C ASN A 110 -9.33 -0.76 10.11
N SER A 111 -9.18 -0.81 8.80
CA SER A 111 -9.71 -1.90 7.98
C SER A 111 -8.75 -3.08 7.94
N VAL A 112 -9.29 -4.30 8.03
CA VAL A 112 -8.54 -5.53 7.78
C VAL A 112 -8.42 -5.84 6.28
N LYS A 113 -9.15 -5.10 5.43
CA LYS A 113 -9.14 -5.28 3.97
C LYS A 113 -7.94 -4.58 3.35
N LYS A 114 -6.75 -5.03 3.71
CA LYS A 114 -5.51 -4.43 3.23
C LYS A 114 -5.08 -5.00 1.88
N GLN A 115 -4.31 -4.20 1.16
CA GLN A 115 -3.59 -4.62 -0.03
C GLN A 115 -2.10 -4.46 0.24
N LEU A 116 -1.31 -5.46 -0.17
CA LEU A 116 0.13 -5.49 0.02
C LEU A 116 0.84 -5.41 -1.32
N PHE A 117 1.92 -4.65 -1.35
CA PHE A 117 2.72 -4.39 -2.54
C PHE A 117 4.21 -4.48 -2.22
N SER A 118 5.02 -4.80 -3.22
CA SER A 118 6.47 -4.84 -3.10
C SER A 118 7.13 -4.04 -4.23
N LYS A 119 8.24 -3.37 -3.94
CA LYS A 119 9.03 -2.70 -4.97
C LYS A 119 9.79 -3.69 -5.86
N LYS A 120 10.14 -4.84 -5.32
CA LYS A 120 10.88 -5.88 -6.03
C LYS A 120 10.07 -7.15 -6.08
N ILE A 121 10.02 -7.77 -7.22
CA ILE A 121 9.33 -9.04 -7.47
C ILE A 121 10.25 -9.98 -8.23
N PRO A 122 10.12 -11.31 -8.10
CA PRO A 122 9.14 -12.00 -7.25
C PRO A 122 9.51 -11.94 -5.76
N VAL A 123 8.52 -12.13 -4.91
CA VAL A 123 8.71 -12.30 -3.48
C VAL A 123 8.36 -13.73 -3.06
N SER A 124 8.92 -14.21 -1.96
CA SER A 124 8.61 -15.54 -1.48
C SER A 124 7.25 -15.58 -0.77
N LYS A 125 6.55 -16.70 -0.90
CA LYS A 125 5.31 -16.93 -0.17
C LYS A 125 5.51 -16.83 1.33
N ALA A 126 6.64 -17.32 1.84
CA ALA A 126 6.97 -17.25 3.26
C ALA A 126 7.05 -15.81 3.76
N ASP A 127 7.62 -14.91 2.96
CA ASP A 127 7.71 -13.49 3.32
C ASP A 127 6.32 -12.82 3.35
N VAL A 128 5.45 -13.17 2.41
CA VAL A 128 4.07 -12.67 2.41
C VAL A 128 3.30 -13.20 3.62
N ASP A 129 3.44 -14.51 3.93
CA ASP A 129 2.84 -15.11 5.12
C ASP A 129 3.30 -14.38 6.39
N GLY A 130 4.60 -14.13 6.50
CA GLY A 130 5.19 -13.41 7.64
C GLY A 130 4.70 -11.96 7.75
N ALA A 131 4.53 -11.28 6.62
CA ALA A 131 3.99 -9.92 6.60
C ALA A 131 2.55 -9.87 7.11
N LEU A 132 1.71 -10.78 6.65
CA LEU A 132 0.32 -10.85 7.11
C LEU A 132 0.24 -11.17 8.60
N LEU A 133 1.05 -12.10 9.07
CA LEU A 133 1.12 -12.42 10.49
C LEU A 133 1.56 -11.22 11.33
N GLY A 134 2.59 -10.52 10.87
CA GLY A 134 3.10 -9.32 11.56
C GLY A 134 2.08 -8.18 11.63
N LEU A 135 1.18 -8.11 10.67
CA LEU A 135 0.08 -7.13 10.65
C LEU A 135 -1.18 -7.64 11.35
N SER A 136 -1.12 -8.83 11.98
CA SER A 136 -2.26 -9.47 12.64
C SER A 136 -3.43 -9.73 11.70
N LEU A 137 -3.11 -10.12 10.47
CA LEU A 137 -4.10 -10.43 9.44
C LEU A 137 -4.22 -11.94 9.22
N ASP A 138 -5.42 -12.39 8.91
CA ASP A 138 -5.70 -13.78 8.62
C ASP A 138 -5.30 -14.13 7.18
N LYS A 139 -4.27 -14.95 7.03
CA LYS A 139 -3.78 -15.40 5.72
C LYS A 139 -4.88 -16.02 4.86
N ALA A 140 -5.82 -16.74 5.45
CA ALA A 140 -6.91 -17.38 4.72
C ALA A 140 -7.84 -16.37 4.05
N SER A 141 -7.85 -15.13 4.50
CA SER A 141 -8.67 -14.06 3.94
C SER A 141 -8.01 -13.33 2.77
N PHE A 142 -6.80 -13.73 2.38
CA PHE A 142 -6.03 -13.04 1.35
C PHE A 142 -5.81 -13.91 0.13
N LEU A 143 -5.76 -13.26 -1.03
CA LEU A 143 -5.35 -13.84 -2.30
C LEU A 143 -3.95 -13.34 -2.63
N TYR A 144 -3.04 -14.26 -2.94
CA TYR A 144 -1.70 -13.92 -3.38
C TYR A 144 -1.67 -13.75 -4.90
N ASN A 145 -0.89 -12.78 -5.36
CA ASN A 145 -0.69 -12.58 -6.79
C ASN A 145 0.30 -13.63 -7.30
N VAL A 146 -0.21 -14.63 -8.01
CA VAL A 146 0.61 -15.73 -8.53
C VAL A 146 1.67 -15.30 -9.53
N CYS A 147 1.52 -14.12 -10.13
CA CYS A 147 2.53 -13.57 -11.03
C CYS A 147 3.76 -13.04 -10.28
N ASN A 148 3.60 -12.63 -9.04
CA ASN A 148 4.62 -11.91 -8.28
C ASN A 148 5.07 -12.64 -7.01
N VAL A 149 4.38 -13.70 -6.62
CA VAL A 149 4.68 -14.50 -5.41
C VAL A 149 5.04 -15.92 -5.83
N VAL A 150 6.18 -16.38 -5.37
CA VAL A 150 6.70 -17.71 -5.68
C VAL A 150 6.71 -18.66 -4.50
#